data_30830e796d92fde361b06ea63679d16e
#
_entry.id   30830e796d92fde361b06ea63679d16e
#
_cell.length_a   1.000
_cell.length_b   1.000
_cell.length_c   1.000
_cell.angle_alpha   90.00
_cell.angle_beta   90.00
_cell.angle_gamma   90.00
#
_symmetry.space_group_name_H-M   'P 1'
#
loop_
_entity.id
_entity.type
_entity.pdbx_description
1 polymer ?
#
loop_
_entity_poly.entity_id
_entity_poly.type
_entity_poly.pdbx_seq_one_letter_code
_entity_poly.pdbx_strand_id
1 'polypeptide(L)'
;MVKIAHLSDIHAGYTATRHLNSQGINIREADGYVALSRIVSDCIKHEVDLVVIAGDTFHTSTPSIRTIIFVQNQFRRLAAAGIPVYALAGNHDTDDIRANIAASRVLDDPLREIHSHAEPYVVHEVADGVNLHMVSHHMYMDQAITMPDIKSIPGTINIFTTHGSVIDPLLEMKLHTEQSPREIVIPDWLLKENDWDYIMLGHIHERGWVGSADGSTDTSGTRIFYNGSAIRRGFADKPCKLGRGWTLWTIGDDGSFTSEIMTVPQRPQYDFTPIDASSLSASEVTDKVIENLVSTQPEQGAEFIAATAPIVRQKIENITPGKKAALDLKAISANATHTLHWDMPSSFMSRSDNLSENSRKVSEDRTGKSNADLLKIYDEWIEDSNTLDGISEDMRENVSRKARDFVRMGQEEVLSAE
;
A
#
# COMPACT_ATOMS: atom_id res chain seq x y z
N MET A 1 -25.04 10.75 22.85
CA MET A 1 -24.76 10.07 21.56
C MET A 1 -23.59 10.76 20.90
N VAL A 2 -22.54 10.03 20.48
CA VAL A 2 -21.30 10.58 19.89
C VAL A 2 -21.11 10.03 18.49
N LYS A 3 -20.84 10.93 17.51
CA LYS A 3 -20.52 10.61 16.12
C LYS A 3 -19.04 10.76 15.86
N ILE A 4 -18.36 9.72 15.47
CA ILE A 4 -16.92 9.70 15.23
C ILE A 4 -16.65 9.40 13.76
N ALA A 5 -15.83 10.23 13.12
CA ALA A 5 -15.28 9.91 11.82
C ALA A 5 -13.95 9.18 12.00
N HIS A 6 -13.89 7.90 11.60
CA HIS A 6 -12.66 7.11 11.59
C HIS A 6 -12.03 7.14 10.21
N LEU A 7 -10.81 7.65 10.14
CA LEU A 7 -9.93 7.70 8.99
C LEU A 7 -8.63 6.96 9.31
N SER A 8 -7.97 6.47 8.29
CA SER A 8 -6.58 5.98 8.35
C SER A 8 -5.94 6.04 6.96
N ASP A 9 -4.64 5.86 6.90
CA ASP A 9 -3.90 5.63 5.66
C ASP A 9 -4.27 6.64 4.55
N ILE A 10 -4.26 7.91 4.92
CA ILE A 10 -4.56 9.03 4.01
C ILE A 10 -3.46 9.12 2.95
N HIS A 11 -2.21 8.92 3.36
CA HIS A 11 -1.02 9.01 2.52
C HIS A 11 -0.98 10.28 1.67
N ALA A 12 -1.25 11.43 2.28
CA ALA A 12 -1.16 12.70 1.59
C ALA A 12 0.25 12.89 1.01
N GLY A 13 0.32 13.30 -0.25
CA GLY A 13 1.59 13.42 -0.97
C GLY A 13 2.00 12.14 -1.73
N TYR A 14 1.16 11.09 -1.77
CA TYR A 14 1.42 9.93 -2.61
C TYR A 14 1.50 10.31 -4.08
N THR A 15 2.60 9.95 -4.73
CA THR A 15 2.83 10.18 -6.15
C THR A 15 3.04 8.85 -6.88
N ALA A 16 2.50 8.75 -8.09
CA ALA A 16 2.77 7.65 -9.00
C ALA A 16 2.69 8.15 -10.45
N THR A 17 3.45 7.52 -11.33
CA THR A 17 3.60 7.94 -12.71
C THR A 17 4.25 9.34 -12.84
N ARG A 18 4.41 9.85 -14.07
CA ARG A 18 5.01 11.17 -14.32
C ARG A 18 4.00 12.23 -14.77
N HIS A 19 2.71 11.89 -14.70
CA HIS A 19 1.66 12.77 -15.20
C HIS A 19 1.36 13.89 -14.19
N LEU A 20 1.39 15.12 -14.66
CA LEU A 20 1.07 16.31 -13.88
C LEU A 20 -0.23 16.91 -14.39
N ASN A 21 -0.99 17.54 -13.50
CA ASN A 21 -2.13 18.37 -13.86
C ASN A 21 -1.67 19.77 -14.33
N SER A 22 -2.60 20.63 -14.71
CA SER A 22 -2.33 22.03 -15.18
C SER A 22 -1.65 22.92 -14.12
N GLN A 23 -1.66 22.50 -12.85
CA GLN A 23 -1.02 23.23 -11.74
C GLN A 23 0.38 22.66 -11.40
N GLY A 24 0.87 21.69 -12.18
CA GLY A 24 2.15 21.02 -11.94
C GLY A 24 2.13 20.06 -10.74
N ILE A 25 0.95 19.59 -10.31
CA ILE A 25 0.78 18.61 -9.25
C ILE A 25 0.70 17.22 -9.89
N ASN A 26 1.37 16.24 -9.31
CA ASN A 26 1.21 14.85 -9.73
C ASN A 26 -0.27 14.45 -9.64
N ILE A 27 -0.79 13.79 -10.69
CA ILE A 27 -2.23 13.50 -10.76
C ILE A 27 -2.66 12.56 -9.62
N ARG A 28 -1.81 11.62 -9.20
CA ARG A 28 -2.14 10.73 -8.07
C ARG A 28 -2.12 11.46 -6.72
N GLU A 29 -1.23 12.41 -6.56
CA GLU A 29 -1.24 13.32 -5.40
C GLU A 29 -2.52 14.17 -5.38
N ALA A 30 -2.92 14.69 -6.54
CA ALA A 30 -4.18 15.43 -6.68
C ALA A 30 -5.42 14.56 -6.37
N ASP A 31 -5.43 13.28 -6.76
CA ASP A 31 -6.49 12.33 -6.40
C ASP A 31 -6.63 12.20 -4.87
N GLY A 32 -5.51 12.09 -4.15
CA GLY A 32 -5.48 12.05 -2.67
C GLY A 32 -6.01 13.35 -2.06
N TYR A 33 -5.63 14.49 -2.60
CA TYR A 33 -6.12 15.79 -2.15
C TYR A 33 -7.63 15.96 -2.34
N VAL A 34 -8.15 15.53 -3.49
CA VAL A 34 -9.59 15.56 -3.75
C VAL A 34 -10.34 14.63 -2.80
N ALA A 35 -9.81 13.43 -2.55
CA ALA A 35 -10.42 12.48 -1.62
C ALA A 35 -10.48 13.07 -0.20
N LEU A 36 -9.37 13.55 0.36
CA LEU A 36 -9.34 14.14 1.70
C LEU A 36 -10.25 15.37 1.80
N SER A 37 -10.26 16.26 0.78
CA SER A 37 -11.14 17.42 0.79
C SER A 37 -12.63 17.04 0.81
N ARG A 38 -13.01 15.95 0.11
CA ARG A 38 -14.38 15.40 0.14
C ARG A 38 -14.71 14.81 1.49
N ILE A 39 -13.82 13.98 2.05
CA ILE A 39 -13.99 13.39 3.38
C ILE A 39 -14.24 14.49 4.42
N VAL A 40 -13.41 15.53 4.43
CA VAL A 40 -13.59 16.66 5.36
C VAL A 40 -14.93 17.37 5.16
N SER A 41 -15.35 17.56 3.90
CA SER A 41 -16.66 18.16 3.61
C SER A 41 -17.80 17.26 4.06
N ASP A 42 -17.65 15.94 3.92
CA ASP A 42 -18.65 14.97 4.37
C ASP A 42 -18.71 14.91 5.90
N CYS A 43 -17.58 14.93 6.61
CA CYS A 43 -17.54 15.00 8.07
C CYS A 43 -18.29 16.24 8.59
N ILE A 44 -18.05 17.39 7.98
CA ILE A 44 -18.76 18.65 8.33
C ILE A 44 -20.26 18.52 8.06
N LYS A 45 -20.64 17.97 6.89
CA LYS A 45 -22.05 17.77 6.50
C LYS A 45 -22.80 16.81 7.42
N HIS A 46 -22.11 15.75 7.90
CA HIS A 46 -22.69 14.76 8.81
C HIS A 46 -22.68 15.22 10.27
N GLU A 47 -22.10 16.39 10.54
CA GLU A 47 -22.00 16.99 11.88
C GLU A 47 -21.38 15.95 12.85
N VAL A 48 -20.19 15.42 12.47
CA VAL A 48 -19.46 14.52 13.37
C VAL A 48 -18.92 15.28 14.56
N ASP A 49 -18.89 14.66 15.73
CA ASP A 49 -18.41 15.30 16.95
C ASP A 49 -16.89 15.35 17.00
N LEU A 50 -16.19 14.39 16.36
CA LEU A 50 -14.75 14.35 16.26
C LEU A 50 -14.26 13.52 15.07
N VAL A 51 -12.98 13.69 14.71
CA VAL A 51 -12.28 12.90 13.70
C VAL A 51 -11.13 12.17 14.37
N VAL A 52 -11.04 10.85 14.17
CA VAL A 52 -9.90 9.99 14.57
C VAL A 52 -9.15 9.55 13.32
N ILE A 53 -7.83 9.76 13.29
CA ILE A 53 -6.94 9.32 12.21
C ILE A 53 -5.96 8.30 12.77
N ALA A 54 -6.16 7.02 12.42
CA ALA A 54 -5.38 5.89 12.92
C ALA A 54 -4.08 5.69 12.11
N GLY A 55 -3.26 6.73 11.98
CA GLY A 55 -1.93 6.71 11.38
C GLY A 55 -1.88 6.97 9.87
N ASP A 56 -0.67 7.13 9.37
CA ASP A 56 -0.31 7.35 7.96
C ASP A 56 -1.05 8.53 7.32
N THR A 57 -0.98 9.68 7.98
CA THR A 57 -1.49 10.93 7.44
C THR A 57 -0.70 11.36 6.20
N PHE A 58 0.63 11.30 6.25
CA PHE A 58 1.51 11.56 5.13
C PHE A 58 2.02 10.27 4.49
N HIS A 59 2.39 10.35 3.21
CA HIS A 59 2.97 9.21 2.50
C HIS A 59 4.46 8.99 2.80
N THR A 60 5.14 9.99 3.28
CA THR A 60 6.57 9.94 3.65
C THR A 60 6.83 10.78 4.88
N SER A 61 7.88 10.44 5.62
CA SER A 61 8.38 11.21 6.77
C SER A 61 8.89 12.62 6.41
N THR A 62 9.10 12.89 5.13
CA THR A 62 9.53 14.19 4.60
C THR A 62 8.55 14.72 3.55
N PRO A 63 7.29 15.03 3.94
CA PRO A 63 6.30 15.52 3.00
C PRO A 63 6.67 16.88 2.41
N SER A 64 6.22 17.16 1.20
CA SER A 64 6.43 18.48 0.59
C SER A 64 5.71 19.56 1.38
N ILE A 65 6.24 20.79 1.35
CA ILE A 65 5.59 21.95 1.99
C ILE A 65 4.16 22.13 1.46
N ARG A 66 3.93 21.89 0.18
CA ARG A 66 2.58 21.91 -0.43
C ARG A 66 1.65 20.91 0.24
N THR A 67 2.10 19.68 0.45
CA THR A 67 1.33 18.62 1.09
C THR A 67 0.99 19.00 2.55
N ILE A 68 1.96 19.50 3.29
CA ILE A 68 1.77 19.97 4.67
C ILE A 68 0.70 21.05 4.72
N ILE A 69 0.84 22.11 3.93
CA ILE A 69 -0.11 23.23 3.88
C ILE A 69 -1.52 22.72 3.49
N PHE A 70 -1.59 21.81 2.52
CA PHE A 70 -2.88 21.25 2.12
C PHE A 70 -3.57 20.53 3.28
N VAL A 71 -2.89 19.62 3.97
CA VAL A 71 -3.45 18.84 5.09
C VAL A 71 -3.81 19.77 6.25
N GLN A 72 -2.93 20.71 6.62
CA GLN A 72 -3.24 21.73 7.64
C GLN A 72 -4.53 22.50 7.32
N ASN A 73 -4.72 22.88 6.06
CA ASN A 73 -5.93 23.61 5.66
C ASN A 73 -7.17 22.72 5.77
N GLN A 74 -7.08 21.41 5.51
CA GLN A 74 -8.21 20.49 5.70
C GLN A 74 -8.56 20.37 7.19
N PHE A 75 -7.57 20.20 8.07
CA PHE A 75 -7.79 20.13 9.51
C PHE A 75 -8.36 21.44 10.09
N ARG A 76 -7.86 22.59 9.61
CA ARG A 76 -8.43 23.90 9.98
C ARG A 76 -9.89 24.07 9.55
N ARG A 77 -10.32 23.44 8.45
CA ARG A 77 -11.74 23.42 8.06
C ARG A 77 -12.59 22.66 9.07
N LEU A 78 -12.11 21.51 9.57
CA LEU A 78 -12.78 20.77 10.64
C LEU A 78 -12.85 21.61 11.92
N ALA A 79 -11.71 22.17 12.35
CA ALA A 79 -11.64 23.03 13.52
C ALA A 79 -12.56 24.24 13.42
N ALA A 80 -12.67 24.89 12.25
CA ALA A 80 -13.58 26.00 12.01
C ALA A 80 -15.05 25.59 12.09
N ALA A 81 -15.37 24.31 11.88
CA ALA A 81 -16.69 23.72 12.09
C ALA A 81 -16.92 23.23 13.53
N GLY A 82 -15.94 23.42 14.43
CA GLY A 82 -16.00 22.95 15.82
C GLY A 82 -15.75 21.44 15.98
N ILE A 83 -15.13 20.81 15.00
CA ILE A 83 -14.84 19.36 14.98
C ILE A 83 -13.36 19.14 15.33
N PRO A 84 -13.04 18.63 16.53
CA PRO A 84 -11.69 18.29 16.92
C PRO A 84 -11.12 17.13 16.09
N VAL A 85 -9.79 17.11 15.92
CA VAL A 85 -9.05 16.10 15.20
C VAL A 85 -8.04 15.43 16.13
N TYR A 86 -8.09 14.11 16.21
CA TYR A 86 -7.15 13.27 16.94
C TYR A 86 -6.41 12.37 15.95
N ALA A 87 -5.18 12.70 15.64
CA ALA A 87 -4.36 11.97 14.69
C ALA A 87 -3.21 11.25 15.39
N LEU A 88 -2.98 10.01 15.01
CA LEU A 88 -1.85 9.21 15.45
C LEU A 88 -0.80 9.14 14.33
N ALA A 89 0.49 9.12 14.69
CA ALA A 89 1.53 8.85 13.70
C ALA A 89 1.54 7.37 13.28
N GLY A 90 1.57 7.12 11.98
CA GLY A 90 1.82 5.81 11.39
C GLY A 90 3.29 5.66 10.96
N ASN A 91 3.61 4.50 10.36
CA ASN A 91 4.98 4.20 9.96
C ASN A 91 5.48 5.04 8.78
N HIS A 92 4.60 5.51 7.92
CA HIS A 92 4.98 6.44 6.85
C HIS A 92 5.20 7.87 7.34
N ASP A 93 4.61 8.25 8.47
CA ASP A 93 4.81 9.58 9.08
C ASP A 93 6.18 9.70 9.76
N THR A 94 6.91 8.60 10.01
CA THR A 94 8.15 8.55 10.77
C THR A 94 9.31 8.00 9.95
N ASP A 95 10.49 8.60 10.08
CA ASP A 95 11.69 8.21 9.34
C ASP A 95 12.57 7.24 10.14
N ASP A 96 12.66 7.45 11.45
CA ASP A 96 13.39 6.59 12.38
C ASP A 96 12.53 6.33 13.62
N ILE A 97 12.37 5.05 13.94
CA ILE A 97 11.68 4.59 15.14
C ILE A 97 12.28 5.24 16.42
N ARG A 98 13.59 5.51 16.42
CA ARG A 98 14.31 6.08 17.57
C ARG A 98 14.20 7.59 17.67
N ALA A 99 13.91 8.28 16.59
CA ALA A 99 13.94 9.74 16.57
C ALA A 99 12.73 10.40 17.26
N ASN A 100 11.65 9.66 17.49
CA ASN A 100 10.38 10.16 18.06
C ASN A 100 9.83 11.41 17.34
N ILE A 101 10.27 11.64 16.09
CA ILE A 101 9.86 12.78 15.27
C ILE A 101 9.02 12.25 14.13
N ALA A 102 7.73 12.46 14.21
CA ALA A 102 6.81 12.16 13.14
C ALA A 102 6.49 13.44 12.34
N ALA A 103 6.44 13.32 11.01
CA ALA A 103 6.06 14.43 10.14
C ALA A 103 4.67 14.98 10.49
N SER A 104 3.75 14.10 10.92
CA SER A 104 2.41 14.48 11.35
C SER A 104 2.38 15.46 12.55
N ARG A 105 3.44 15.53 13.37
CA ARG A 105 3.55 16.49 14.47
C ARG A 105 3.47 17.95 14.02
N VAL A 106 3.80 18.24 12.79
CA VAL A 106 3.66 19.61 12.21
C VAL A 106 2.19 20.04 12.12
N LEU A 107 1.26 19.11 12.24
CA LEU A 107 -0.18 19.37 12.20
C LEU A 107 -0.76 19.73 13.58
N ASP A 108 -0.01 19.48 14.66
CA ASP A 108 -0.46 19.71 16.03
C ASP A 108 -0.77 21.20 16.28
N ASP A 109 -2.00 21.49 16.65
CA ASP A 109 -2.49 22.84 16.98
C ASP A 109 -3.58 22.76 18.06
N PRO A 110 -3.20 22.52 19.33
CA PRO A 110 -4.14 22.33 20.43
C PRO A 110 -5.08 23.54 20.66
N LEU A 111 -4.68 24.73 20.23
CA LEU A 111 -5.56 25.93 20.31
C LEU A 111 -6.75 25.84 19.37
N ARG A 112 -6.71 24.90 18.40
CA ARG A 112 -7.78 24.59 17.45
C ARG A 112 -8.34 23.19 17.62
N GLU A 113 -8.06 22.56 18.75
CA GLU A 113 -8.45 21.16 19.00
C GLU A 113 -7.96 20.20 17.89
N ILE A 114 -6.74 20.43 17.39
CA ILE A 114 -6.04 19.53 16.48
C ILE A 114 -4.89 18.90 17.27
N HIS A 115 -5.03 17.62 17.59
CA HIS A 115 -4.09 16.84 18.37
C HIS A 115 -3.43 15.80 17.49
N SER A 116 -2.14 15.96 17.22
CA SER A 116 -1.35 15.03 16.44
C SER A 116 -0.25 14.41 17.28
N HIS A 117 -0.41 13.11 17.57
CA HIS A 117 0.39 12.36 18.53
C HIS A 117 1.39 11.42 17.87
N ALA A 118 2.61 11.42 18.42
CA ALA A 118 3.62 10.39 18.21
C ALA A 118 4.14 9.83 19.56
N GLU A 119 3.57 10.29 20.65
CA GLU A 119 3.86 9.81 21.99
C GLU A 119 3.48 8.33 22.11
N PRO A 120 4.16 7.59 22.98
CA PRO A 120 3.89 6.17 23.19
C PRO A 120 2.43 5.86 23.51
N TYR A 121 1.81 6.63 24.39
CA TYR A 121 0.43 6.46 24.81
C TYR A 121 -0.18 7.76 25.31
N VAL A 122 -1.37 8.07 24.84
CA VAL A 122 -2.16 9.23 25.25
C VAL A 122 -3.61 8.82 25.39
N VAL A 123 -4.31 9.39 26.37
CA VAL A 123 -5.77 9.24 26.53
C VAL A 123 -6.43 10.60 26.48
N HIS A 124 -7.51 10.71 25.72
CA HIS A 124 -8.37 11.90 25.67
C HIS A 124 -9.80 11.50 26.07
N GLU A 125 -10.39 12.22 27.00
CA GLU A 125 -11.84 12.18 27.17
C GLU A 125 -12.45 13.03 26.06
N VAL A 126 -13.02 12.38 25.05
CA VAL A 126 -13.52 13.01 23.82
C VAL A 126 -14.99 13.39 23.89
N ALA A 127 -15.70 12.82 24.86
CA ALA A 127 -17.06 13.19 25.27
C ALA A 127 -17.26 12.71 26.71
N ASP A 128 -18.34 13.12 27.35
CA ASP A 128 -18.66 12.71 28.72
C ASP A 128 -18.72 11.17 28.83
N GLY A 129 -17.78 10.60 29.60
CA GLY A 129 -17.63 9.17 29.78
C GLY A 129 -17.15 8.40 28.53
N VAL A 130 -16.59 9.04 27.51
CA VAL A 130 -16.02 8.41 26.32
C VAL A 130 -14.54 8.74 26.21
N ASN A 131 -13.68 7.74 26.32
CA ASN A 131 -12.24 7.88 26.28
C ASN A 131 -11.64 7.30 24.99
N LEU A 132 -10.79 8.08 24.34
CA LEU A 132 -9.99 7.67 23.20
C LEU A 132 -8.55 7.38 23.66
N HIS A 133 -8.18 6.12 23.63
CA HIS A 133 -6.84 5.62 23.94
C HIS A 133 -6.03 5.51 22.66
N MET A 134 -4.97 6.28 22.54
CA MET A 134 -4.11 6.35 21.36
C MET A 134 -2.73 5.78 21.68
N VAL A 135 -2.35 4.71 20.99
CA VAL A 135 -1.04 4.04 21.17
C VAL A 135 -0.25 4.11 19.88
N SER A 136 0.91 4.75 19.94
CA SER A 136 1.81 4.84 18.78
C SER A 136 2.44 3.47 18.49
N HIS A 137 2.61 3.15 17.20
CA HIS A 137 3.28 1.92 16.76
C HIS A 137 4.72 1.78 17.26
N HIS A 138 5.39 2.87 17.62
CA HIS A 138 6.72 2.86 18.24
C HIS A 138 6.75 2.03 19.51
N MET A 139 5.64 1.98 20.25
CA MET A 139 5.55 1.27 21.54
C MET A 139 5.89 -0.21 21.43
N TYR A 140 5.55 -0.86 20.35
CA TYR A 140 5.80 -2.29 20.16
C TYR A 140 6.86 -2.60 19.11
N MET A 141 7.42 -1.56 18.47
CA MET A 141 8.57 -1.69 17.57
C MET A 141 9.91 -1.44 18.25
N ASP A 142 9.96 -0.55 19.24
CA ASP A 142 11.19 -0.21 19.96
C ASP A 142 11.22 -0.83 21.34
N GLN A 143 12.04 -1.88 21.52
CA GLN A 143 12.22 -2.57 22.80
C GLN A 143 12.85 -1.69 23.90
N ALA A 144 13.42 -0.52 23.54
CA ALA A 144 13.97 0.41 24.52
C ALA A 144 12.90 1.28 25.20
N ILE A 145 11.68 1.33 24.64
CA ILE A 145 10.57 2.08 25.23
C ILE A 145 9.96 1.25 26.36
N THR A 146 9.92 1.83 27.55
CA THR A 146 9.19 1.23 28.67
C THR A 146 7.69 1.34 28.42
N MET A 147 7.01 0.20 28.37
CA MET A 147 5.56 0.16 28.20
C MET A 147 4.87 0.88 29.37
N PRO A 148 4.02 1.88 29.11
CA PRO A 148 3.14 2.42 30.13
C PRO A 148 2.06 1.39 30.52
N ASP A 149 1.39 1.62 31.63
CA ASP A 149 0.22 0.83 32.04
C ASP A 149 -0.99 1.26 31.20
N ILE A 150 -1.25 0.51 30.11
CA ILE A 150 -2.33 0.77 29.17
C ILE A 150 -3.54 -0.04 29.60
N LYS A 151 -4.56 0.63 30.12
CA LYS A 151 -5.79 0.01 30.62
C LYS A 151 -7.03 0.81 30.23
N SER A 152 -8.11 0.07 30.00
CA SER A 152 -9.46 0.65 29.91
C SER A 152 -9.85 1.31 31.24
N ILE A 153 -10.66 2.37 31.16
CA ILE A 153 -11.16 3.11 32.32
C ILE A 153 -12.53 2.53 32.72
N PRO A 154 -12.65 1.92 33.92
CA PRO A 154 -13.89 1.26 34.31
C PRO A 154 -15.08 2.21 34.36
N GLY A 155 -16.23 1.76 33.85
CA GLY A 155 -17.49 2.51 33.89
C GLY A 155 -17.62 3.59 32.82
N THR A 156 -16.72 3.60 31.84
CA THR A 156 -16.75 4.50 30.70
C THR A 156 -16.68 3.71 29.39
N ILE A 157 -16.94 4.34 28.27
CA ILE A 157 -16.73 3.80 26.92
C ILE A 157 -15.27 4.01 26.54
N ASN A 158 -14.57 2.93 26.20
CA ASN A 158 -13.15 2.95 25.87
C ASN A 158 -12.94 2.60 24.40
N ILE A 159 -12.50 3.58 23.65
CA ILE A 159 -12.13 3.44 22.24
C ILE A 159 -10.60 3.35 22.16
N PHE A 160 -10.10 2.28 21.58
CA PHE A 160 -8.67 2.09 21.38
C PHE A 160 -8.30 2.34 19.91
N THR A 161 -7.23 3.09 19.66
CA THR A 161 -6.70 3.30 18.31
C THR A 161 -5.20 3.12 18.27
N THR A 162 -4.73 2.46 17.23
CA THR A 162 -3.31 2.29 16.94
C THR A 162 -3.11 2.01 15.44
N HIS A 163 -1.83 1.94 15.03
CA HIS A 163 -1.43 1.67 13.65
C HIS A 163 -0.56 0.43 13.58
N GLY A 164 -1.06 -0.64 12.96
CA GLY A 164 -0.34 -1.91 12.84
C GLY A 164 -1.23 -3.07 12.42
N SER A 165 -0.63 -4.25 12.30
CA SER A 165 -1.26 -5.50 11.90
C SER A 165 -1.70 -6.33 13.10
N VAL A 166 -2.94 -6.80 13.07
CA VAL A 166 -3.42 -7.85 13.97
C VAL A 166 -3.03 -9.20 13.35
N ILE A 167 -2.26 -9.99 14.09
CA ILE A 167 -1.99 -11.38 13.68
C ILE A 167 -3.11 -12.25 14.23
N ASP A 168 -4.00 -12.64 13.33
CA ASP A 168 -5.00 -13.67 13.57
C ASP A 168 -4.81 -14.76 12.51
N PRO A 169 -4.66 -16.05 12.88
CA PRO A 169 -4.56 -17.15 11.92
C PRO A 169 -5.70 -17.23 10.91
N LEU A 170 -6.87 -16.67 11.27
CA LEU A 170 -8.01 -16.53 10.36
C LEU A 170 -7.85 -15.33 9.41
N LEU A 171 -7.04 -14.33 9.77
CA LEU A 171 -6.78 -13.11 8.99
C LEU A 171 -5.67 -13.27 7.97
N GLU A 172 -4.65 -14.09 8.22
CA GLU A 172 -3.58 -14.39 7.24
C GLU A 172 -4.14 -14.86 5.90
N MET A 173 -5.34 -15.41 5.89
CA MET A 173 -6.02 -15.84 4.68
C MET A 173 -6.80 -14.72 3.96
N LYS A 174 -7.06 -13.56 4.57
CA LYS A 174 -8.06 -12.59 4.08
C LYS A 174 -7.59 -11.14 3.98
N LEU A 175 -6.84 -10.66 4.94
CA LEU A 175 -6.20 -9.34 4.88
C LEU A 175 -4.73 -9.57 4.54
N HIS A 176 -4.34 -9.35 3.29
CA HIS A 176 -2.94 -9.47 2.89
C HIS A 176 -2.14 -8.36 3.55
N THR A 177 -1.50 -8.73 4.64
CA THR A 177 -0.29 -8.08 5.07
C THR A 177 0.77 -8.39 4.01
N GLU A 178 1.37 -7.39 3.40
CA GLU A 178 2.64 -7.58 2.74
C GLU A 178 3.59 -8.06 3.85
N GLN A 179 4.07 -9.29 3.76
CA GLN A 179 5.11 -9.80 4.66
C GLN A 179 6.36 -8.95 4.42
N SER A 180 6.42 -7.84 5.11
CA SER A 180 7.59 -6.97 5.13
C SER A 180 8.43 -7.36 6.35
N PRO A 181 9.77 -7.40 6.25
CA PRO A 181 10.62 -7.54 7.43
C PRO A 181 10.44 -6.41 8.47
N ARG A 182 9.63 -5.41 8.17
CA ARG A 182 9.24 -4.29 9.05
C ARG A 182 7.75 -4.31 9.38
N GLU A 183 7.13 -5.47 9.42
CA GLU A 183 5.72 -5.58 9.77
C GLU A 183 5.48 -5.11 11.21
N ILE A 184 4.53 -4.20 11.37
CA ILE A 184 4.16 -3.64 12.67
C ILE A 184 3.08 -4.53 13.25
N VAL A 185 3.47 -5.44 14.13
CA VAL A 185 2.54 -6.38 14.78
C VAL A 185 2.04 -5.79 16.09
N ILE A 186 0.72 -5.64 16.21
CA ILE A 186 0.08 -5.23 17.46
C ILE A 186 0.09 -6.40 18.43
N PRO A 187 0.64 -6.24 19.65
CA PRO A 187 0.68 -7.32 20.63
C PRO A 187 -0.73 -7.77 21.06
N ASP A 188 -0.95 -9.07 21.11
CA ASP A 188 -2.23 -9.67 21.49
C ASP A 188 -2.77 -9.20 22.85
N TRP A 189 -1.87 -9.04 23.84
CA TRP A 189 -2.27 -8.59 25.16
C TRP A 189 -2.92 -7.19 25.13
N LEU A 190 -2.47 -6.31 24.23
CA LEU A 190 -3.00 -4.97 24.10
C LEU A 190 -4.45 -4.99 23.58
N LEU A 191 -4.78 -5.96 22.74
CA LEU A 191 -6.12 -6.12 22.15
C LEU A 191 -7.06 -6.96 23.03
N LYS A 192 -6.55 -7.96 23.75
CA LYS A 192 -7.37 -9.00 24.40
C LYS A 192 -7.43 -8.88 25.93
N GLU A 193 -6.45 -8.23 26.58
CA GLU A 193 -6.40 -8.14 28.06
C GLU A 193 -7.06 -6.87 28.60
N ASN A 194 -7.65 -6.05 27.74
CA ASN A 194 -8.35 -4.84 28.09
C ASN A 194 -9.81 -4.91 27.64
N ASP A 195 -10.70 -4.25 28.38
CA ASP A 195 -12.10 -4.13 28.06
C ASP A 195 -12.31 -2.94 27.11
N TRP A 196 -11.81 -3.08 25.87
CA TRP A 196 -12.07 -2.10 24.81
C TRP A 196 -13.47 -2.29 24.23
N ASP A 197 -14.26 -1.23 24.22
CA ASP A 197 -15.57 -1.26 23.56
C ASP A 197 -15.43 -1.28 22.04
N TYR A 198 -14.42 -0.53 21.51
CA TYR A 198 -14.13 -0.42 20.08
C TYR A 198 -12.64 -0.30 19.84
N ILE A 199 -12.16 -0.92 18.76
CA ILE A 199 -10.77 -0.85 18.32
C ILE A 199 -10.74 -0.35 16.88
N MET A 200 -10.23 0.88 16.70
CA MET A 200 -10.13 1.59 15.43
C MET A 200 -8.70 1.54 14.92
N LEU A 201 -8.44 0.81 13.83
CA LEU A 201 -7.10 0.55 13.32
C LEU A 201 -6.83 1.19 11.95
N GLY A 202 -5.55 1.51 11.73
CA GLY A 202 -4.93 1.79 10.43
C GLY A 202 -3.82 0.79 10.09
N HIS A 203 -3.09 1.03 9.00
CA HIS A 203 -2.01 0.22 8.43
C HIS A 203 -2.46 -0.73 7.31
N ILE A 204 -3.54 -1.45 7.49
CA ILE A 204 -4.11 -2.30 6.45
C ILE A 204 -5.00 -1.45 5.56
N HIS A 205 -4.64 -1.36 4.27
CA HIS A 205 -5.38 -0.52 3.31
C HIS A 205 -6.73 -1.09 2.91
N GLU A 206 -7.00 -2.35 3.17
CA GLU A 206 -8.31 -2.95 2.97
C GLU A 206 -9.20 -2.64 4.17
N ARG A 207 -10.43 -2.19 3.89
CA ARG A 207 -11.42 -1.86 4.93
C ARG A 207 -12.17 -3.10 5.35
N GLY A 208 -12.44 -3.24 6.65
CA GLY A 208 -13.30 -4.31 7.15
C GLY A 208 -13.10 -4.67 8.61
N TRP A 209 -14.04 -5.49 9.09
CA TRP A 209 -13.97 -6.10 10.40
C TRP A 209 -12.96 -7.23 10.44
N VAL A 210 -12.16 -7.26 11.50
CA VAL A 210 -11.20 -8.34 11.75
C VAL A 210 -11.99 -9.64 12.05
N GLY A 211 -11.56 -10.75 11.42
CA GLY A 211 -12.26 -12.04 11.58
C GLY A 211 -13.46 -12.26 10.65
N SER A 212 -13.92 -11.24 9.95
CA SER A 212 -15.01 -11.37 8.97
C SER A 212 -14.50 -11.95 7.63
N ALA A 213 -15.33 -12.79 7.00
CA ALA A 213 -14.99 -13.41 5.72
C ALA A 213 -14.85 -12.44 4.56
N ASP A 214 -15.55 -11.32 4.57
CA ASP A 214 -15.58 -10.29 3.54
C ASP A 214 -15.40 -8.88 4.11
N GLY A 215 -15.11 -8.77 5.41
CA GLY A 215 -14.92 -7.51 6.11
C GLY A 215 -16.24 -6.78 6.44
N SER A 216 -17.39 -7.33 6.09
CA SER A 216 -18.68 -6.60 6.16
C SER A 216 -19.38 -6.67 7.52
N THR A 217 -19.06 -7.69 8.34
CA THR A 217 -19.73 -7.91 9.62
C THR A 217 -18.72 -8.24 10.72
N ASP A 218 -18.99 -7.78 11.93
CA ASP A 218 -18.24 -8.21 13.10
C ASP A 218 -18.65 -9.64 13.48
N THR A 219 -17.75 -10.60 13.23
CA THR A 219 -17.94 -11.99 13.63
C THR A 219 -17.01 -12.40 14.76
N SER A 220 -16.10 -11.52 15.18
CA SER A 220 -15.07 -11.82 16.17
C SER A 220 -15.54 -11.59 17.60
N GLY A 221 -16.57 -10.77 17.80
CA GLY A 221 -16.98 -10.26 19.11
C GLY A 221 -15.98 -9.29 19.73
N THR A 222 -14.89 -8.95 19.01
CA THR A 222 -13.80 -8.08 19.50
C THR A 222 -13.95 -6.64 19.05
N ARG A 223 -14.88 -6.34 18.14
CA ARG A 223 -15.16 -5.00 17.57
C ARG A 223 -13.91 -4.30 17.02
N ILE A 224 -13.03 -5.06 16.35
CA ILE A 224 -11.80 -4.57 15.72
C ILE A 224 -12.08 -4.24 14.26
N PHE A 225 -11.81 -3.00 13.85
CA PHE A 225 -12.10 -2.53 12.51
C PHE A 225 -10.94 -1.74 11.90
N TYR A 226 -10.55 -2.12 10.69
CA TYR A 226 -9.65 -1.34 9.82
C TYR A 226 -10.46 -0.41 8.91
N ASN A 227 -10.18 0.91 8.98
CA ASN A 227 -10.84 1.84 8.05
C ASN A 227 -10.32 1.67 6.62
N GLY A 228 -9.09 1.24 6.45
CA GLY A 228 -8.43 1.18 5.15
C GLY A 228 -8.04 2.55 4.60
N SER A 229 -7.36 2.56 3.47
CA SER A 229 -6.87 3.80 2.86
C SER A 229 -7.98 4.62 2.20
N ALA A 230 -7.82 5.95 2.23
CA ALA A 230 -8.76 6.89 1.60
C ALA A 230 -8.84 6.71 0.07
N ILE A 231 -7.75 6.35 -0.58
CA ILE A 231 -7.69 6.05 -2.01
C ILE A 231 -6.93 4.75 -2.28
N ARG A 232 -7.22 4.09 -3.39
CA ARG A 232 -6.37 3.01 -3.91
C ARG A 232 -5.09 3.63 -4.45
N ARG A 233 -3.93 3.36 -3.82
CA ARG A 233 -2.66 3.95 -4.24
C ARG A 233 -2.18 3.34 -5.55
N GLY A 234 -2.12 2.02 -5.63
CA GLY A 234 -1.66 1.33 -6.83
C GLY A 234 -2.17 -0.10 -6.89
N PHE A 235 -1.55 -0.93 -7.72
CA PHE A 235 -1.95 -2.33 -7.92
C PHE A 235 -1.52 -3.27 -6.79
N ALA A 236 -0.67 -2.82 -5.87
CA ALA A 236 -0.41 -3.53 -4.62
C ALA A 236 -1.63 -3.48 -3.70
N ASP A 237 -2.33 -2.35 -3.67
CA ASP A 237 -3.60 -2.23 -2.95
C ASP A 237 -4.68 -3.02 -3.70
N LYS A 238 -5.24 -4.05 -3.07
CA LYS A 238 -6.34 -4.83 -3.64
C LYS A 238 -7.62 -3.98 -3.80
N PRO A 239 -8.50 -4.34 -4.72
CA PRO A 239 -9.85 -3.79 -4.74
C PRO A 239 -10.54 -4.04 -3.40
N CYS A 240 -11.07 -2.98 -2.77
CA CYS A 240 -11.79 -3.08 -1.51
C CYS A 240 -13.29 -3.23 -1.77
N LYS A 241 -13.91 -4.32 -1.31
CA LYS A 241 -15.34 -4.60 -1.52
C LYS A 241 -16.22 -3.54 -0.87
N LEU A 242 -15.83 -3.06 0.31
CA LEU A 242 -16.56 -2.02 1.05
C LEU A 242 -16.28 -0.60 0.54
N GLY A 243 -15.51 -0.47 -0.56
CA GLY A 243 -15.06 0.82 -1.06
C GLY A 243 -14.00 1.48 -0.18
N ARG A 244 -13.54 2.66 -0.56
CA ARG A 244 -12.52 3.44 0.15
C ARG A 244 -13.08 4.80 0.56
N GLY A 245 -12.56 5.34 1.67
CA GLY A 245 -13.06 6.60 2.23
C GLY A 245 -12.89 6.63 3.75
N TRP A 246 -13.98 6.80 4.49
CA TRP A 246 -13.99 6.91 5.94
C TRP A 246 -15.20 6.16 6.53
N THR A 247 -15.23 5.94 7.83
CA THR A 247 -16.33 5.26 8.50
C THR A 247 -16.95 6.18 9.54
N LEU A 248 -18.26 6.38 9.45
CA LEU A 248 -19.03 7.08 10.47
C LEU A 248 -19.44 6.10 11.56
N TRP A 249 -19.03 6.36 12.78
CA TRP A 249 -19.44 5.63 13.96
C TRP A 249 -20.43 6.45 14.76
N THR A 250 -21.47 5.82 15.24
CA THR A 250 -22.44 6.47 16.16
C THR A 250 -22.54 5.61 17.40
N ILE A 251 -22.16 6.18 18.54
CA ILE A 251 -22.16 5.55 19.85
C ILE A 251 -23.25 6.18 20.69
N GLY A 252 -24.22 5.37 21.12
CA GLY A 252 -25.31 5.81 22.00
C GLY A 252 -24.86 5.89 23.46
N ASP A 253 -25.61 6.67 24.26
CA ASP A 253 -25.35 6.82 25.70
C ASP A 253 -25.58 5.51 26.47
N ASP A 254 -26.28 4.56 25.87
CA ASP A 254 -26.51 3.20 26.37
C ASP A 254 -25.42 2.20 25.91
N GLY A 255 -24.38 2.65 25.25
CA GLY A 255 -23.35 1.81 24.62
C GLY A 255 -23.79 1.13 23.33
N SER A 256 -24.97 1.49 22.80
CA SER A 256 -25.38 1.05 21.46
C SER A 256 -24.43 1.63 20.42
N PHE A 257 -24.29 0.91 19.29
CA PHE A 257 -23.28 1.20 18.31
C PHE A 257 -23.78 0.93 16.90
N THR A 258 -23.51 1.86 16.00
CA THR A 258 -23.70 1.66 14.57
C THR A 258 -22.50 2.18 13.80
N SER A 259 -22.22 1.56 12.65
CA SER A 259 -21.20 2.01 11.72
C SER A 259 -21.78 2.18 10.33
N GLU A 260 -21.44 3.26 9.66
CA GLU A 260 -21.82 3.53 8.27
C GLU A 260 -20.56 3.73 7.42
N ILE A 261 -20.49 2.99 6.32
CA ILE A 261 -19.37 3.04 5.38
C ILE A 261 -19.56 4.22 4.43
N MET A 262 -18.70 5.21 4.57
CA MET A 262 -18.68 6.41 3.75
C MET A 262 -17.62 6.27 2.65
N THR A 263 -18.03 6.26 1.38
CA THR A 263 -17.12 6.06 0.26
C THR A 263 -16.83 7.37 -0.48
N VAL A 264 -15.61 7.50 -1.01
CA VAL A 264 -15.26 8.57 -1.93
C VAL A 264 -14.97 8.01 -3.32
N PRO A 265 -15.30 8.77 -4.39
CA PRO A 265 -15.01 8.34 -5.74
C PRO A 265 -13.52 8.05 -5.94
N GLN A 266 -13.23 6.95 -6.60
CA GLN A 266 -11.89 6.48 -6.91
C GLN A 266 -11.58 6.64 -8.40
N ARG A 267 -10.31 6.90 -8.74
CA ARG A 267 -9.83 6.72 -10.10
C ARG A 267 -9.96 5.25 -10.49
N PRO A 268 -10.54 4.91 -11.64
CA PRO A 268 -10.60 3.52 -12.11
C PRO A 268 -9.20 2.92 -12.27
N GLN A 269 -9.00 1.73 -11.72
CA GLN A 269 -7.75 0.98 -11.85
C GLN A 269 -8.10 -0.46 -12.24
N TYR A 270 -7.71 -0.85 -13.45
CA TYR A 270 -7.94 -2.16 -14.02
C TYR A 270 -6.67 -2.99 -13.96
N ASP A 271 -6.71 -4.09 -13.22
CA ASP A 271 -5.66 -5.09 -13.14
C ASP A 271 -6.20 -6.38 -13.77
N PHE A 272 -5.89 -6.57 -15.04
CA PHE A 272 -6.40 -7.70 -15.81
C PHE A 272 -5.70 -9.01 -15.42
N THR A 273 -6.43 -10.11 -15.56
CA THR A 273 -5.86 -11.45 -15.42
C THR A 273 -4.63 -11.58 -16.32
N PRO A 274 -3.52 -12.14 -15.81
CA PRO A 274 -2.32 -12.33 -16.61
C PRO A 274 -2.59 -13.12 -17.91
N ILE A 275 -1.99 -12.68 -19.02
CA ILE A 275 -2.00 -13.40 -20.29
C ILE A 275 -0.84 -14.39 -20.28
N ASP A 276 -1.14 -15.69 -20.29
CA ASP A 276 -0.13 -16.72 -20.51
C ASP A 276 0.25 -16.78 -21.99
N ALA A 277 1.48 -16.35 -22.31
CA ALA A 277 2.00 -16.27 -23.68
C ALA A 277 2.70 -17.57 -24.13
N SER A 278 2.70 -18.64 -23.34
CA SER A 278 3.42 -19.89 -23.67
C SER A 278 3.01 -20.45 -25.04
N SER A 279 1.72 -20.56 -25.29
CA SER A 279 1.15 -21.12 -26.54
C SER A 279 0.72 -20.07 -27.57
N LEU A 280 0.71 -18.77 -27.21
CA LEU A 280 0.24 -17.69 -28.08
C LEU A 280 1.35 -17.15 -28.98
N SER A 281 1.01 -16.69 -30.17
CA SER A 281 1.86 -15.86 -31.03
C SER A 281 1.95 -14.43 -30.49
N ALA A 282 2.92 -13.66 -30.95
CA ALA A 282 3.05 -12.24 -30.58
C ALA A 282 1.82 -11.42 -31.00
N SER A 283 1.21 -11.73 -32.16
CA SER A 283 -0.03 -11.09 -32.62
C SER A 283 -1.19 -11.36 -31.67
N GLU A 284 -1.41 -12.64 -31.30
CA GLU A 284 -2.52 -13.00 -30.40
C GLU A 284 -2.35 -12.38 -29.00
N VAL A 285 -1.11 -12.24 -28.49
CA VAL A 285 -0.85 -11.51 -27.26
C VAL A 285 -1.17 -10.03 -27.43
N THR A 286 -0.75 -9.41 -28.55
CA THR A 286 -1.06 -8.03 -28.88
C THR A 286 -2.57 -7.79 -28.91
N ASP A 287 -3.32 -8.65 -29.61
CA ASP A 287 -4.77 -8.54 -29.76
C ASP A 287 -5.49 -8.62 -28.40
N LYS A 288 -5.10 -9.55 -27.53
CA LYS A 288 -5.64 -9.67 -26.16
C LYS A 288 -5.37 -8.44 -25.30
N VAL A 289 -4.16 -7.86 -25.40
CA VAL A 289 -3.84 -6.62 -24.69
C VAL A 289 -4.70 -5.48 -25.17
N ILE A 290 -4.89 -5.35 -26.50
CA ILE A 290 -5.74 -4.32 -27.11
C ILE A 290 -7.21 -4.52 -26.69
N GLU A 291 -7.73 -5.74 -26.72
CA GLU A 291 -9.11 -6.06 -26.28
C GLU A 291 -9.34 -5.58 -24.84
N ASN A 292 -8.43 -5.89 -23.92
CA ASN A 292 -8.50 -5.44 -22.54
C ASN A 292 -8.42 -3.91 -22.42
N LEU A 293 -7.54 -3.25 -23.16
CA LEU A 293 -7.46 -1.78 -23.16
C LEU A 293 -8.76 -1.16 -23.68
N VAL A 294 -9.30 -1.67 -24.79
CA VAL A 294 -10.56 -1.17 -25.38
C VAL A 294 -11.73 -1.34 -24.40
N SER A 295 -11.76 -2.42 -23.61
CA SER A 295 -12.81 -2.64 -22.60
C SER A 295 -12.86 -1.58 -21.51
N THR A 296 -11.77 -0.82 -21.32
CA THR A 296 -11.69 0.29 -20.35
C THR A 296 -12.03 1.66 -20.95
N GLN A 297 -12.39 1.72 -22.22
CA GLN A 297 -12.77 2.98 -22.86
C GLN A 297 -14.06 3.52 -22.25
N PRO A 298 -14.16 4.85 -22.07
CA PRO A 298 -15.43 5.48 -21.70
C PRO A 298 -16.49 5.27 -22.78
N GLU A 299 -17.75 5.45 -22.41
CA GLU A 299 -18.84 5.40 -23.37
C GLU A 299 -18.59 6.31 -24.58
N GLN A 300 -19.09 5.90 -25.76
CA GLN A 300 -18.86 6.62 -27.01
C GLN A 300 -19.21 8.12 -26.88
N GLY A 301 -18.26 8.98 -27.24
CA GLY A 301 -18.40 10.44 -27.20
C GLY A 301 -17.96 11.11 -25.90
N ALA A 302 -17.47 10.38 -24.90
CA ALA A 302 -16.88 10.99 -23.72
C ALA A 302 -15.48 11.53 -24.07
N GLU A 303 -15.24 12.81 -23.76
CA GLU A 303 -13.91 13.41 -23.88
C GLU A 303 -12.93 12.80 -22.87
N PHE A 304 -11.63 12.74 -23.22
CA PHE A 304 -10.58 12.40 -22.30
C PHE A 304 -10.53 13.45 -21.16
N ILE A 305 -10.84 13.01 -19.95
CA ILE A 305 -10.73 13.83 -18.75
C ILE A 305 -9.62 13.25 -17.86
N ALA A 306 -8.51 13.95 -17.74
CA ALA A 306 -7.37 13.50 -16.95
C ALA A 306 -7.75 13.13 -15.50
N ALA A 307 -8.77 13.76 -14.93
CA ALA A 307 -9.29 13.49 -13.60
C ALA A 307 -9.95 12.11 -13.47
N THR A 308 -10.48 11.53 -14.55
CA THR A 308 -11.20 10.25 -14.54
C THR A 308 -10.54 9.17 -15.39
N ALA A 309 -9.49 9.52 -16.15
CA ALA A 309 -8.78 8.58 -17.01
C ALA A 309 -8.23 7.39 -16.20
N PRO A 310 -8.48 6.14 -16.62
CA PRO A 310 -8.12 4.95 -15.87
C PRO A 310 -6.61 4.70 -15.87
N ILE A 311 -6.18 3.92 -14.87
CA ILE A 311 -4.87 3.27 -14.84
C ILE A 311 -5.07 1.80 -15.14
N VAL A 312 -4.30 1.26 -16.09
CA VAL A 312 -4.46 -0.11 -16.59
C VAL A 312 -3.17 -0.89 -16.41
N ARG A 313 -3.27 -2.12 -15.89
CA ARG A 313 -2.16 -3.07 -15.86
C ARG A 313 -2.59 -4.37 -16.54
N GLN A 314 -1.77 -4.82 -17.50
CA GLN A 314 -1.85 -6.12 -18.10
C GLN A 314 -0.55 -6.88 -17.92
N LYS A 315 -0.55 -7.91 -17.08
CA LYS A 315 0.61 -8.80 -16.93
C LYS A 315 0.66 -9.79 -18.10
N ILE A 316 1.88 -10.08 -18.57
CA ILE A 316 2.14 -11.14 -19.54
C ILE A 316 3.09 -12.14 -18.90
N GLU A 317 2.68 -13.37 -18.82
CA GLU A 317 3.46 -14.46 -18.24
C GLU A 317 3.99 -15.41 -19.32
N ASN A 318 5.09 -16.08 -19.04
CA ASN A 318 5.69 -17.10 -19.91
C ASN A 318 6.00 -16.60 -21.35
N ILE A 319 6.34 -15.32 -21.51
CA ILE A 319 6.70 -14.78 -22.82
C ILE A 319 8.18 -15.04 -23.10
N THR A 320 8.51 -15.41 -24.36
CA THR A 320 9.92 -15.48 -24.78
C THR A 320 10.45 -14.09 -25.20
N PRO A 321 11.76 -13.84 -25.10
CA PRO A 321 12.34 -12.56 -25.55
C PRO A 321 11.98 -12.20 -27.00
N GLY A 322 11.99 -13.19 -27.91
CA GLY A 322 11.61 -12.99 -29.31
C GLY A 322 10.15 -12.59 -29.48
N LYS A 323 9.22 -13.26 -28.77
CA LYS A 323 7.80 -12.86 -28.78
C LYS A 323 7.60 -11.46 -28.20
N LYS A 324 8.29 -11.13 -27.10
CA LYS A 324 8.20 -9.80 -26.48
C LYS A 324 8.65 -8.71 -27.45
N ALA A 325 9.77 -8.93 -28.16
CA ALA A 325 10.27 -7.98 -29.15
C ALA A 325 9.35 -7.82 -30.39
N ALA A 326 8.55 -8.85 -30.68
CA ALA A 326 7.61 -8.87 -31.81
C ALA A 326 6.20 -8.37 -31.47
N LEU A 327 5.94 -7.90 -30.24
CA LEU A 327 4.67 -7.27 -29.86
C LEU A 327 4.50 -5.94 -30.62
N ASP A 328 3.31 -5.67 -31.11
CA ASP A 328 3.01 -4.37 -31.73
C ASP A 328 2.69 -3.30 -30.65
N LEU A 329 3.75 -2.80 -30.04
CA LEU A 329 3.65 -1.73 -29.02
C LEU A 329 3.01 -0.45 -29.57
N LYS A 330 3.12 -0.21 -30.90
CA LYS A 330 2.51 0.96 -31.54
C LYS A 330 0.99 0.84 -31.58
N ALA A 331 0.49 -0.33 -31.97
CA ALA A 331 -0.95 -0.62 -31.95
C ALA A 331 -1.49 -0.59 -30.52
N ILE A 332 -0.79 -1.20 -29.55
CA ILE A 332 -1.18 -1.17 -28.12
C ILE A 332 -1.27 0.28 -27.64
N SER A 333 -0.22 1.09 -27.86
CA SER A 333 -0.21 2.50 -27.43
C SER A 333 -1.31 3.33 -28.06
N ALA A 334 -1.64 3.07 -29.34
CA ALA A 334 -2.72 3.76 -30.02
C ALA A 334 -4.10 3.48 -29.41
N ASN A 335 -4.29 2.29 -28.82
CA ASN A 335 -5.52 1.90 -28.13
C ASN A 335 -5.53 2.26 -26.64
N ALA A 336 -4.45 2.83 -26.09
CA ALA A 336 -4.33 3.24 -24.69
C ALA A 336 -4.49 4.75 -24.46
N THR A 337 -4.83 5.54 -25.50
CA THR A 337 -4.86 7.02 -25.44
C THR A 337 -5.87 7.59 -24.46
N HIS A 338 -6.89 6.83 -24.06
CA HIS A 338 -7.89 7.20 -23.05
C HIS A 338 -7.43 6.92 -21.63
N THR A 339 -6.28 6.23 -21.42
CA THR A 339 -5.75 5.91 -20.11
C THR A 339 -4.84 7.02 -19.58
N LEU A 340 -4.83 7.23 -18.26
CA LEU A 340 -3.82 8.05 -17.61
C LEU A 340 -2.44 7.38 -17.72
N HIS A 341 -2.42 6.09 -17.48
CA HIS A 341 -1.22 5.26 -17.49
C HIS A 341 -1.60 3.83 -17.81
N TRP A 342 -0.78 3.16 -18.59
CA TRP A 342 -0.87 1.72 -18.76
C TRP A 342 0.49 1.07 -18.56
N ASP A 343 0.48 -0.11 -17.96
CA ASP A 343 1.67 -0.88 -17.63
C ASP A 343 1.51 -2.33 -18.08
N MET A 344 2.58 -2.90 -18.65
CA MET A 344 2.60 -4.25 -19.18
C MET A 344 3.83 -5.01 -18.67
N PRO A 345 3.87 -5.33 -17.37
CA PRO A 345 4.96 -6.12 -16.82
C PRO A 345 4.94 -7.53 -17.41
N SER A 346 6.12 -8.07 -17.71
CA SER A 346 6.24 -9.39 -18.31
C SER A 346 7.23 -10.25 -17.53
N SER A 347 6.88 -11.53 -17.34
CA SER A 347 7.79 -12.58 -16.87
C SER A 347 8.18 -13.50 -18.01
N PHE A 348 9.44 -13.89 -18.06
CA PHE A 348 9.94 -14.80 -19.07
C PHE A 348 9.66 -16.24 -18.67
N MET A 349 9.50 -17.13 -19.67
CA MET A 349 9.44 -18.56 -19.45
C MET A 349 10.66 -19.01 -18.64
N SER A 350 10.41 -19.74 -17.56
CA SER A 350 11.50 -20.38 -16.83
C SER A 350 12.18 -21.41 -17.76
N ARG A 351 13.50 -21.41 -17.83
CA ARG A 351 14.26 -22.41 -18.59
C ARG A 351 14.06 -23.85 -18.09
N SER A 352 13.37 -24.05 -16.95
CA SER A 352 13.16 -25.37 -16.35
C SER A 352 12.31 -26.32 -17.22
N ASP A 353 11.47 -25.80 -18.10
CA ASP A 353 10.53 -26.63 -18.87
C ASP A 353 11.11 -27.17 -20.17
N ASN A 354 12.29 -26.70 -20.60
CA ASN A 354 12.99 -27.16 -21.80
C ASN A 354 14.38 -27.81 -21.53
N LEU A 355 14.72 -28.04 -20.28
CA LEU A 355 15.95 -28.73 -19.94
C LEU A 355 15.75 -30.23 -20.13
N SER A 356 16.53 -30.84 -21.06
CA SER A 356 16.61 -32.30 -21.23
C SER A 356 16.89 -33.01 -19.89
N GLU A 357 16.55 -34.30 -19.77
CA GLU A 357 16.76 -35.10 -18.56
C GLU A 357 18.17 -35.01 -17.92
N ASN A 358 19.18 -34.59 -18.70
CA ASN A 358 20.53 -34.36 -18.19
C ASN A 358 20.64 -33.13 -17.27
N SER A 359 19.78 -32.14 -17.45
CA SER A 359 19.76 -30.92 -16.59
C SER A 359 18.95 -31.13 -15.30
N ARG A 360 18.00 -32.06 -15.25
CA ARG A 360 17.32 -32.48 -14.04
C ARG A 360 18.24 -33.13 -13.01
N LYS A 361 19.22 -33.91 -13.49
CA LYS A 361 20.23 -34.52 -12.59
C LYS A 361 21.11 -33.49 -11.86
N VAL A 362 21.30 -32.26 -12.41
CA VAL A 362 22.07 -31.20 -11.76
C VAL A 362 21.24 -30.48 -10.68
N SER A 363 19.90 -30.51 -10.76
CA SER A 363 19.01 -29.89 -9.75
C SER A 363 18.74 -30.79 -8.54
N GLU A 364 18.85 -32.12 -8.66
CA GLU A 364 18.67 -33.02 -7.54
C GLU A 364 19.87 -33.09 -6.60
N ASP A 365 21.05 -32.65 -7.06
CA ASP A 365 22.27 -32.63 -6.25
C ASP A 365 22.42 -31.36 -5.36
N ARG A 366 21.40 -30.51 -5.30
CA ARG A 366 21.40 -29.23 -4.53
C ARG A 366 21.19 -29.36 -3.02
N THR A 367 21.12 -30.55 -2.47
CA THR A 367 21.04 -30.78 -1.01
C THR A 367 22.40 -31.11 -0.36
N GLY A 368 23.49 -31.06 -1.08
CA GLY A 368 24.83 -31.26 -0.55
C GLY A 368 25.85 -30.37 -1.25
N LYS A 369 26.33 -29.35 -0.55
CA LYS A 369 27.58 -28.61 -0.79
C LYS A 369 28.16 -28.76 -2.21
N SER A 370 27.72 -27.97 -3.16
CA SER A 370 28.43 -27.82 -4.43
C SER A 370 28.96 -26.40 -4.52
N ASN A 371 30.29 -26.27 -4.45
CA ASN A 371 31.02 -25.14 -4.97
C ASN A 371 30.81 -25.13 -6.51
N ALA A 372 29.66 -24.67 -6.97
CA ALA A 372 29.42 -24.43 -8.39
C ALA A 372 30.41 -23.34 -8.81
N ASP A 373 31.36 -23.70 -9.68
CA ASP A 373 32.29 -22.73 -10.24
C ASP A 373 31.49 -21.80 -11.18
N LEU A 374 31.06 -20.67 -10.62
CA LEU A 374 30.28 -19.66 -11.34
C LEU A 374 31.01 -19.12 -12.56
N LEU A 375 32.34 -19.10 -12.53
CA LEU A 375 33.17 -18.72 -13.67
C LEU A 375 33.05 -19.74 -14.82
N LYS A 376 33.05 -21.04 -14.51
CA LYS A 376 32.87 -22.08 -15.51
C LYS A 376 31.49 -22.02 -16.17
N ILE A 377 30.45 -21.81 -15.35
CA ILE A 377 29.08 -21.64 -15.87
C ILE A 377 28.96 -20.39 -16.75
N TYR A 378 29.65 -19.31 -16.40
CA TYR A 378 29.68 -18.08 -17.18
C TYR A 378 30.44 -18.31 -18.52
N ASP A 379 31.61 -18.96 -18.51
CA ASP A 379 32.39 -19.22 -19.71
C ASP A 379 31.59 -20.12 -20.69
N GLU A 380 30.96 -21.19 -20.22
CA GLU A 380 30.07 -22.04 -21.02
C GLU A 380 28.88 -21.26 -21.58
N TRP A 381 28.31 -20.33 -20.81
CA TRP A 381 27.19 -19.50 -21.24
C TRP A 381 27.58 -18.49 -22.31
N ILE A 382 28.77 -17.86 -22.21
CA ILE A 382 29.20 -16.85 -23.18
C ILE A 382 29.60 -17.49 -24.52
N GLU A 383 30.14 -18.71 -24.49
CA GLU A 383 30.49 -19.47 -25.71
C GLU A 383 29.24 -19.92 -26.47
N ASP A 384 28.17 -20.24 -25.76
CA ASP A 384 26.92 -20.79 -26.32
C ASP A 384 25.87 -19.70 -26.65
N SER A 385 26.09 -18.45 -26.22
CA SER A 385 25.13 -17.36 -26.38
C SER A 385 25.47 -16.44 -27.55
N ASN A 386 24.52 -16.25 -28.46
CA ASN A 386 24.56 -15.18 -29.47
C ASN A 386 24.30 -13.79 -28.86
N THR A 387 24.48 -13.62 -27.55
CA THR A 387 24.14 -12.40 -26.81
C THR A 387 24.97 -11.20 -27.22
N LEU A 388 26.19 -11.45 -27.78
CA LEU A 388 27.11 -10.43 -28.23
C LEU A 388 27.19 -10.33 -29.77
N ASP A 389 26.26 -10.93 -30.51
CA ASP A 389 26.21 -10.80 -31.95
C ASP A 389 25.88 -9.37 -32.38
N GLY A 390 26.62 -8.88 -33.37
CA GLY A 390 26.51 -7.49 -33.86
C GLY A 390 27.40 -6.47 -33.14
N ILE A 391 28.23 -6.88 -32.17
CA ILE A 391 29.21 -6.03 -31.50
C ILE A 391 30.61 -6.28 -32.11
N SER A 392 31.45 -5.21 -32.24
CA SER A 392 32.83 -5.36 -32.72
C SER A 392 33.64 -6.28 -31.81
N GLU A 393 34.61 -6.97 -32.37
CA GLU A 393 35.42 -7.98 -31.67
C GLU A 393 36.12 -7.41 -30.42
N ASP A 394 36.72 -6.20 -30.52
CA ASP A 394 37.35 -5.49 -29.40
C ASP A 394 36.36 -5.15 -28.27
N MET A 395 35.11 -4.82 -28.62
CA MET A 395 34.09 -4.51 -27.66
C MET A 395 33.51 -5.77 -26.99
N ARG A 396 33.40 -6.86 -27.76
CA ARG A 396 33.02 -8.19 -27.28
C ARG A 396 34.02 -8.70 -26.25
N GLU A 397 35.32 -8.65 -26.53
CA GLU A 397 36.38 -9.01 -25.58
C GLU A 397 36.32 -8.18 -24.30
N ASN A 398 36.13 -6.87 -24.42
CA ASN A 398 36.11 -5.96 -23.28
C ASN A 398 34.91 -6.18 -22.37
N VAL A 399 33.72 -6.44 -22.94
CA VAL A 399 32.49 -6.76 -22.20
C VAL A 399 32.61 -8.11 -21.50
N SER A 400 33.09 -9.14 -22.21
CA SER A 400 33.29 -10.48 -21.65
C SER A 400 34.29 -10.48 -20.50
N ARG A 401 35.40 -9.77 -20.63
CA ARG A 401 36.40 -9.63 -19.56
C ARG A 401 35.83 -8.95 -18.32
N LYS A 402 35.13 -7.82 -18.47
CA LYS A 402 34.52 -7.10 -17.33
C LYS A 402 33.45 -7.91 -16.63
N ALA A 403 32.60 -8.61 -17.38
CA ALA A 403 31.58 -9.45 -16.81
C ALA A 403 32.18 -10.66 -16.07
N ARG A 404 33.23 -11.27 -16.60
CA ARG A 404 33.99 -12.33 -15.95
C ARG A 404 34.64 -11.87 -14.65
N ASP A 405 35.26 -10.68 -14.64
CA ASP A 405 35.80 -10.08 -13.42
C ASP A 405 34.73 -9.84 -12.36
N PHE A 406 33.55 -9.41 -12.76
CA PHE A 406 32.42 -9.22 -11.85
C PHE A 406 31.91 -10.53 -11.23
N VAL A 407 31.79 -11.60 -12.04
CA VAL A 407 31.41 -12.95 -11.56
C VAL A 407 32.45 -13.48 -10.58
N ARG A 408 33.76 -13.28 -10.86
CA ARG A 408 34.86 -13.68 -9.96
C ARG A 408 34.77 -12.94 -8.62
N MET A 409 34.56 -11.62 -8.62
CA MET A 409 34.42 -10.85 -7.39
C MET A 409 33.27 -11.33 -6.55
N GLY A 410 32.11 -11.59 -7.17
CA GLY A 410 30.95 -12.15 -6.45
C GLY A 410 31.20 -13.54 -5.88
N GLN A 411 31.95 -14.39 -6.56
CA GLN A 411 32.33 -15.72 -6.06
C GLN A 411 33.31 -15.62 -4.87
N GLU A 412 34.27 -14.72 -4.94
CA GLU A 412 35.25 -14.47 -3.85
C GLU A 412 34.54 -13.88 -2.60
N GLU A 413 33.55 -13.01 -2.79
CA GLU A 413 32.76 -12.42 -1.70
C GLU A 413 31.91 -13.46 -0.96
N VAL A 414 31.30 -14.40 -1.71
CA VAL A 414 30.55 -15.52 -1.13
C VAL A 414 31.45 -16.48 -0.37
N LEU A 415 32.64 -16.79 -0.91
CA LEU A 415 33.63 -17.68 -0.26
C LEU A 415 34.29 -17.04 0.97
N SER A 416 34.32 -15.73 1.06
CA SER A 416 34.86 -15.00 2.22
C SER A 416 33.85 -14.80 3.36
N ALA A 417 32.57 -15.07 3.08
CA ALA A 417 31.48 -14.92 4.06
C ALA A 417 31.10 -16.26 4.77
N GLU A 418 31.69 -17.38 4.36
CA GLU A 418 31.66 -18.69 5.05
C GLU A 418 32.86 -18.84 6.01
#